data_9ac40d4a5303c48fde812958eff1d9bf
#
_entry.id   9ac40d4a5303c48fde812958eff1d9bf
#
_cell.length_a   1.000
_cell.length_b   1.000
_cell.length_c   1.000
_cell.angle_alpha   90.00
_cell.angle_beta   90.00
_cell.angle_gamma   90.00
#
_symmetry.space_group_name_H-M   'P 1'
#
loop_
_entity.id
_entity.type
_entity.pdbx_description
1 polymer ?
#
loop_
_entity_poly.entity_id
_entity_poly.type
_entity_poly.pdbx_seq_one_letter_code
_entity_poly.pdbx_strand_id
1 'polypeptide(L)'
;MKTEVLIHQGCIIPKGWGEEIIIENNELYCGKVLVFKKGCKFSMHYHMIKDECWYVEEGSFLYRWIDTETADAHESILDIGDIVRQRPGQPHQLEAIEDGRIFEVSTHHEDSDSYRVQKGDGQNG
;
A
#
# COMPACT_ATOMS: atom_id res chain seq x y z
N MET A 1 -11.41 29.11 21.39
CA MET A 1 -11.37 28.04 20.36
C MET A 1 -11.96 26.77 20.93
N LYS A 2 -12.88 26.16 20.20
CA LYS A 2 -13.49 24.88 20.58
C LYS A 2 -12.65 23.73 20.03
N THR A 3 -12.31 22.75 20.89
CA THR A 3 -11.56 21.56 20.51
C THR A 3 -12.48 20.34 20.57
N GLU A 4 -12.41 19.49 19.57
CA GLU A 4 -13.16 18.24 19.52
C GLU A 4 -12.23 17.05 19.39
N VAL A 5 -12.57 15.99 20.12
CA VAL A 5 -11.94 14.67 19.92
C VAL A 5 -12.85 13.89 18.97
N LEU A 6 -12.28 13.38 17.89
CA LEU A 6 -13.00 12.59 16.89
C LEU A 6 -12.74 11.10 17.17
N ILE A 7 -13.82 10.35 17.39
CA ILE A 7 -13.76 8.91 17.63
C ILE A 7 -14.55 8.21 16.53
N HIS A 8 -13.88 7.31 15.80
CA HIS A 8 -14.52 6.56 14.73
C HIS A 8 -13.91 5.16 14.61
N GLN A 9 -14.56 4.32 13.82
CA GLN A 9 -14.05 2.98 13.52
C GLN A 9 -13.34 2.99 12.17
N GLY A 10 -12.39 2.06 11.98
CA GLY A 10 -11.75 1.86 10.70
C GLY A 10 -12.77 1.44 9.64
N CYS A 11 -12.55 1.91 8.41
CA CYS A 11 -13.37 1.55 7.25
C CYS A 11 -12.72 0.38 6.53
N ILE A 12 -13.42 -0.75 6.41
CA ILE A 12 -12.92 -1.95 5.75
C ILE A 12 -13.39 -1.96 4.30
N ILE A 13 -12.45 -2.05 3.37
CA ILE A 13 -12.71 -2.12 1.94
C ILE A 13 -12.21 -3.46 1.42
N PRO A 14 -13.09 -4.35 0.94
CA PRO A 14 -12.67 -5.61 0.33
C PRO A 14 -11.87 -5.38 -0.95
N LYS A 15 -10.83 -6.19 -1.14
CA LYS A 15 -9.97 -6.18 -2.33
C LYS A 15 -9.79 -7.61 -2.82
N GLY A 16 -9.43 -7.79 -4.09
CA GLY A 16 -9.15 -9.11 -4.63
C GLY A 16 -8.00 -9.83 -3.92
N TRP A 17 -7.06 -9.07 -3.38
CA TRP A 17 -5.90 -9.60 -2.67
C TRP A 17 -6.11 -9.75 -1.15
N GLY A 18 -7.25 -9.30 -0.61
CA GLY A 18 -7.55 -9.33 0.81
C GLY A 18 -8.47 -8.18 1.20
N GLU A 19 -8.03 -7.34 2.11
CA GLU A 19 -8.80 -6.16 2.51
C GLU A 19 -7.88 -5.01 2.94
N GLU A 20 -8.44 -3.80 2.85
CA GLU A 20 -7.80 -2.58 3.27
C GLU A 20 -8.60 -2.00 4.42
N ILE A 21 -7.95 -1.73 5.54
CA ILE A 21 -8.56 -1.07 6.69
C ILE A 21 -8.06 0.36 6.72
N ILE A 22 -8.92 1.31 6.43
CA ILE A 22 -8.55 2.73 6.49
C ILE A 22 -8.69 3.19 7.93
N ILE A 23 -7.56 3.58 8.54
CA ILE A 23 -7.51 4.11 9.91
C ILE A 23 -7.89 5.59 9.89
N GLU A 24 -7.27 6.35 9.01
CA GLU A 24 -7.51 7.78 8.83
C GLU A 24 -7.02 8.19 7.44
N ASN A 25 -7.76 9.07 6.79
CA ASN A 25 -7.31 9.71 5.55
C ASN A 25 -7.87 11.14 5.52
N ASN A 26 -7.01 12.09 5.74
CA ASN A 26 -7.35 13.51 5.76
C ASN A 26 -6.38 14.30 4.89
N GLU A 27 -6.48 15.63 4.88
CA GLU A 27 -5.66 16.47 4.03
C GLU A 27 -4.17 16.47 4.37
N LEU A 28 -3.80 15.96 5.56
CA LEU A 28 -2.42 15.97 6.03
C LEU A 28 -1.75 14.59 5.96
N TYR A 29 -2.49 13.52 6.27
CA TYR A 29 -1.91 12.17 6.34
C TYR A 29 -2.95 11.09 6.09
N CYS A 30 -2.45 9.89 5.87
CA CYS A 30 -3.25 8.68 5.72
C CYS A 30 -2.58 7.52 6.47
N GLY A 31 -3.39 6.73 7.15
CA GLY A 31 -2.95 5.48 7.79
C GLY A 31 -3.86 4.35 7.37
N LYS A 32 -3.27 3.21 6.99
CA LYS A 32 -4.01 2.03 6.55
C LYS A 32 -3.37 0.76 7.07
N VAL A 33 -4.17 -0.28 7.20
CA VAL A 33 -3.68 -1.65 7.35
C VAL A 33 -4.10 -2.42 6.10
N LEU A 34 -3.12 -3.06 5.44
CA LEU A 34 -3.35 -3.89 4.26
C LEU A 34 -3.25 -5.33 4.69
N VAL A 35 -4.36 -6.07 4.61
CA VAL A 35 -4.44 -7.48 5.01
C VAL A 35 -4.44 -8.32 3.75
N PHE A 36 -3.41 -9.16 3.59
CA PHE A 36 -3.20 -9.96 2.39
C PHE A 36 -3.48 -11.44 2.62
N LYS A 37 -4.05 -12.06 1.61
CA LYS A 37 -4.16 -13.51 1.50
C LYS A 37 -2.94 -14.05 0.78
N LYS A 38 -2.42 -15.17 1.26
CA LYS A 38 -1.29 -15.88 0.64
C LYS A 38 -1.47 -16.02 -0.87
N GLY A 39 -0.45 -15.68 -1.63
CA GLY A 39 -0.41 -15.81 -3.09
C GLY A 39 -1.06 -14.66 -3.84
N CYS A 40 -1.71 -13.73 -3.16
CA CYS A 40 -2.39 -12.61 -3.81
C CYS A 40 -1.50 -11.38 -3.90
N LYS A 41 -1.78 -10.53 -4.88
CA LYS A 41 -1.01 -9.31 -5.15
C LYS A 41 -1.92 -8.21 -5.66
N PHE A 42 -1.53 -6.97 -5.40
CA PHE A 42 -2.18 -5.84 -6.08
C PHE A 42 -1.44 -5.49 -7.39
N SER A 43 -1.97 -4.52 -8.11
CA SER A 43 -1.40 -4.10 -9.39
C SER A 43 0.00 -3.48 -9.23
N MET A 44 0.84 -3.62 -10.24
CA MET A 44 2.01 -2.77 -10.37
C MET A 44 1.49 -1.36 -10.70
N HIS A 45 1.66 -0.42 -9.78
CA HIS A 45 1.14 0.94 -9.92
C HIS A 45 2.04 1.97 -9.25
N TYR A 46 1.75 3.24 -9.51
CA TYR A 46 2.45 4.35 -8.89
C TYR A 46 1.49 5.49 -8.57
N HIS A 47 1.91 6.34 -7.65
CA HIS A 47 1.21 7.57 -7.29
C HIS A 47 2.10 8.75 -7.66
N MET A 48 1.54 9.81 -8.21
CA MET A 48 2.33 10.99 -8.59
C MET A 48 2.51 11.98 -7.43
N ILE A 49 1.57 11.97 -6.49
CA ILE A 49 1.53 12.94 -5.37
C ILE A 49 1.83 12.25 -4.05
N LYS A 50 1.22 11.08 -3.82
CA LYS A 50 1.31 10.36 -2.56
C LYS A 50 2.72 9.83 -2.31
N ASP A 51 3.22 10.10 -1.10
CA ASP A 51 4.45 9.54 -0.56
C ASP A 51 4.03 8.58 0.54
N GLU A 52 4.45 7.32 0.46
CA GLU A 52 4.01 6.30 1.41
C GLU A 52 5.15 5.43 1.93
N CYS A 53 4.97 4.92 3.14
CA CYS A 53 5.90 4.03 3.79
C CYS A 53 5.14 2.85 4.36
N TRP A 54 5.67 1.63 4.19
CA TRP A 54 5.07 0.39 4.67
C TRP A 54 5.94 -0.27 5.73
N TYR A 55 5.30 -0.79 6.75
CA TYR A 55 5.89 -1.59 7.80
C TYR A 55 5.28 -2.99 7.76
N VAL A 56 6.11 -4.03 7.66
CA VAL A 56 5.63 -5.43 7.67
C VAL A 56 5.35 -5.86 9.10
N GLU A 57 4.07 -6.01 9.44
CA GLU A 57 3.64 -6.47 10.77
C GLU A 57 3.62 -7.99 10.88
N GLU A 58 3.13 -8.68 9.85
CA GLU A 58 2.99 -10.13 9.82
C GLU A 58 3.28 -10.66 8.41
N GLY A 59 3.79 -11.89 8.34
CA GLY A 59 4.03 -12.59 7.08
C GLY A 59 5.28 -12.16 6.37
N SER A 60 5.41 -12.62 5.13
CA SER A 60 6.48 -12.23 4.23
C SER A 60 5.92 -11.91 2.86
N PHE A 61 6.61 -11.03 2.14
CA PHE A 61 6.12 -10.47 0.89
C PHE A 61 7.23 -10.42 -0.15
N LEU A 62 6.84 -10.58 -1.41
CA LEU A 62 7.70 -10.27 -2.54
C LEU A 62 7.36 -8.86 -3.01
N TYR A 63 8.32 -7.96 -2.87
CA TYR A 63 8.19 -6.56 -3.27
C TYR A 63 8.87 -6.34 -4.60
N ARG A 64 8.12 -5.84 -5.59
CA ARG A 64 8.66 -5.53 -6.91
C ARG A 64 8.56 -4.04 -7.17
N TRP A 65 9.59 -3.50 -7.82
CA TRP A 65 9.58 -2.09 -8.24
C TRP A 65 10.31 -1.93 -9.57
N ILE A 66 10.04 -0.83 -10.23
CA ILE A 66 10.65 -0.49 -11.52
C ILE A 66 11.51 0.75 -11.34
N ASP A 67 12.78 0.65 -11.74
CA ASP A 67 13.69 1.80 -11.80
C ASP A 67 13.21 2.71 -12.93
N THR A 68 12.83 3.94 -12.60
CA THR A 68 12.26 4.87 -13.57
C THR A 68 13.29 5.48 -14.54
N GLU A 69 14.58 5.38 -14.24
CA GLU A 69 15.64 5.86 -15.14
C GLU A 69 15.98 4.80 -16.18
N THR A 70 16.06 3.53 -15.79
CA THR A 70 16.49 2.44 -16.66
C THR A 70 15.35 1.55 -17.16
N ALA A 71 14.18 1.64 -16.53
CA ALA A 71 13.04 0.74 -16.74
C ALA A 71 13.29 -0.71 -16.29
N ASP A 72 14.38 -0.95 -15.57
CA ASP A 72 14.67 -2.29 -15.04
C ASP A 72 13.72 -2.64 -13.90
N ALA A 73 13.26 -3.88 -13.90
CA ALA A 73 12.45 -4.43 -12.82
C ALA A 73 13.36 -5.07 -11.77
N HIS A 74 13.04 -4.80 -10.51
CA HIS A 74 13.76 -5.34 -9.37
C HIS A 74 12.78 -6.01 -8.42
N GLU A 75 13.27 -6.92 -7.58
CA GLU A 75 12.46 -7.53 -6.54
C GLU A 75 13.27 -7.83 -5.28
N SER A 76 12.60 -7.86 -4.15
CA SER A 76 13.19 -8.14 -2.86
C SER A 76 12.16 -8.79 -1.96
N ILE A 77 12.62 -9.66 -1.06
CA ILE A 77 11.75 -10.24 -0.02
C ILE A 77 11.70 -9.29 1.16
N LEU A 78 10.48 -9.01 1.64
CA LEU A 78 10.25 -8.24 2.86
C LEU A 78 9.77 -9.19 3.95
N ASP A 79 10.42 -9.12 5.10
CA ASP A 79 10.07 -9.91 6.28
C ASP A 79 9.56 -9.01 7.42
N ILE A 80 9.01 -9.62 8.47
CA ILE A 80 8.51 -8.89 9.64
C ILE A 80 9.55 -7.87 10.13
N GLY A 81 9.10 -6.63 10.29
CA GLY A 81 9.94 -5.54 10.76
C GLY A 81 10.60 -4.72 9.65
N ASP A 82 10.55 -5.19 8.40
CA ASP A 82 11.10 -4.43 7.28
C ASP A 82 10.22 -3.22 6.96
N ILE A 83 10.88 -2.16 6.53
CA ILE A 83 10.23 -0.91 6.12
C ILE A 83 10.64 -0.59 4.70
N VAL A 84 9.67 -0.22 3.87
CA VAL A 84 9.94 0.26 2.52
C VAL A 84 9.16 1.54 2.25
N ARG A 85 9.80 2.50 1.61
CA ARG A 85 9.20 3.78 1.21
C ARG A 85 9.05 3.84 -0.30
N GLN A 86 7.86 4.21 -0.75
CA GLN A 86 7.59 4.52 -2.15
C GLN A 86 7.40 6.03 -2.27
N ARG A 87 8.38 6.69 -2.89
CA ARG A 87 8.26 8.11 -3.20
C ARG A 87 7.30 8.33 -4.36
N PRO A 88 6.77 9.55 -4.54
CA PRO A 88 5.96 9.87 -5.71
C PRO A 88 6.65 9.45 -7.01
N GLY A 89 5.88 8.84 -7.91
CA GLY A 89 6.39 8.38 -9.20
C GLY A 89 7.04 7.00 -9.21
N GLN A 90 7.19 6.33 -8.06
CA GLN A 90 7.83 5.02 -7.98
C GLN A 90 6.84 3.89 -8.23
N PRO A 91 6.93 3.16 -9.37
CA PRO A 91 6.09 1.97 -9.59
C PRO A 91 6.45 0.85 -8.63
N HIS A 92 5.43 0.25 -8.04
CA HIS A 92 5.62 -0.81 -7.04
C HIS A 92 4.47 -1.80 -7.04
N GLN A 93 4.76 -3.01 -6.57
CA GLN A 93 3.80 -4.11 -6.42
C GLN A 93 4.19 -4.96 -5.24
N LEU A 94 3.19 -5.43 -4.50
CA LEU A 94 3.41 -6.33 -3.37
C LEU A 94 2.63 -7.62 -3.59
N GLU A 95 3.29 -8.74 -3.39
CA GLU A 95 2.69 -10.07 -3.45
C GLU A 95 2.92 -10.78 -2.12
N ALA A 96 1.86 -11.32 -1.52
CA ALA A 96 1.98 -12.05 -0.26
C ALA A 96 2.52 -13.46 -0.50
N ILE A 97 3.65 -13.79 0.12
CA ILE A 97 4.22 -15.15 0.12
C ILE A 97 3.42 -16.03 1.09
N GLU A 98 2.92 -15.44 2.15
CA GLU A 98 2.01 -16.05 3.13
C GLU A 98 0.98 -15.01 3.55
N ASP A 99 -0.06 -15.44 4.30
CA ASP A 99 -1.01 -14.49 4.88
C ASP A 99 -0.23 -13.44 5.68
N GLY A 100 -0.54 -12.17 5.50
CA GLY A 100 0.23 -11.13 6.14
C GLY A 100 -0.47 -9.80 6.27
N ARG A 101 0.20 -8.87 6.95
CA ARG A 101 -0.31 -7.53 7.22
C ARG A 101 0.79 -6.50 7.04
N ILE A 102 0.41 -5.42 6.37
CA ILE A 102 1.24 -4.24 6.18
C ILE A 102 0.57 -3.06 6.86
N PHE A 103 1.34 -2.29 7.62
CA PHE A 103 0.89 -1.01 8.14
C PHE A 103 1.43 0.11 7.25
N GLU A 104 0.53 0.90 6.69
CA GLU A 104 0.88 2.02 5.80
C GLU A 104 0.71 3.35 6.51
N VAL A 105 1.75 4.19 6.44
CA VAL A 105 1.66 5.61 6.76
C VAL A 105 1.99 6.39 5.50
N SER A 106 1.20 7.40 5.20
CA SER A 106 1.38 8.14 3.95
C SER A 106 0.82 9.56 4.05
N THR A 107 1.08 10.34 3.02
CA THR A 107 0.36 11.58 2.80
C THR A 107 -1.08 11.26 2.39
N HIS A 108 -1.91 12.28 2.22
CA HIS A 108 -3.30 12.11 1.81
C HIS A 108 -3.43 11.18 0.59
N HIS A 109 -4.40 10.27 0.65
CA HIS A 109 -4.69 9.33 -0.42
C HIS A 109 -5.91 9.77 -1.23
N GLU A 110 -5.77 9.77 -2.56
CA GLU A 110 -6.87 9.92 -3.52
C GLU A 110 -6.80 8.80 -4.54
N ASP A 111 -7.94 8.16 -4.82
CA ASP A 111 -8.00 7.07 -5.80
C ASP A 111 -7.60 7.54 -7.20
N SER A 112 -7.88 8.81 -7.54
CA SER A 112 -7.49 9.40 -8.82
C SER A 112 -5.97 9.54 -9.00
N ASP A 113 -5.20 9.51 -7.90
CA ASP A 113 -3.74 9.57 -7.91
C ASP A 113 -3.13 8.16 -7.94
N SER A 114 -3.69 7.28 -8.75
CA SER A 114 -3.19 5.90 -8.90
C SER A 114 -3.17 5.53 -10.38
N TYR A 115 -1.99 5.12 -10.85
CA TYR A 115 -1.75 4.82 -12.26
C TYR A 115 -1.24 3.40 -12.39
N ARG A 116 -2.00 2.55 -13.03
CA ARG A 116 -1.71 1.13 -13.16
C ARG A 116 -0.75 0.86 -14.31
N VAL A 117 0.29 0.06 -14.04
CA VAL A 117 1.22 -0.45 -15.05
C VAL A 117 0.84 -1.88 -15.43
N GLN A 118 0.53 -2.72 -14.44
CA GLN A 118 0.09 -4.11 -14.63
C GLN A 118 -1.03 -4.44 -13.65
N LYS A 119 -1.94 -5.33 -14.07
CA LYS A 119 -3.05 -5.76 -13.22
C LYS A 119 -2.58 -6.60 -12.03
N GLY A 120 -3.34 -6.54 -10.94
CA GLY A 120 -3.23 -7.44 -9.79
C GLY A 120 -4.43 -8.38 -9.72
N ASP A 121 -4.75 -8.86 -8.51
CA ASP A 121 -5.82 -9.83 -8.28
C ASP A 121 -7.16 -9.15 -8.01
N GLY A 122 -8.01 -9.08 -9.04
CA GLY A 122 -9.41 -8.69 -8.94
C GLY A 122 -9.70 -7.32 -8.35
N GLN A 123 -8.76 -6.42 -8.39
CA GLN A 123 -8.92 -5.06 -7.85
C GLN A 123 -9.15 -4.04 -8.95
N ASN A 124 -9.72 -2.91 -8.57
CA ASN A 124 -10.02 -1.82 -9.49
C ASN A 124 -9.00 -0.67 -9.45
N GLY A 125 -7.92 -0.84 -8.75
CA GLY A 125 -6.97 0.26 -8.61
C GLY A 125 -5.54 -0.15 -8.73
#